data_edb0694ba4fe2ebede234cf713f609b9
#
_entry.id   edb0694ba4fe2ebede234cf713f609b9
#
_cell.length_a   1.000
_cell.length_b   1.000
_cell.length_c   1.000
_cell.angle_alpha   90.00
_cell.angle_beta   90.00
_cell.angle_gamma   90.00
#
_symmetry.space_group_name_H-M   'P 1'
#
loop_
_entity.id
_entity.type
_entity.pdbx_description
1 polymer ?
#
loop_
_entity_poly.entity_id
_entity_poly.type
_entity_poly.pdbx_seq_one_letter_code
_entity_poly.pdbx_strand_id
1 'polypeptide(L)'
;MSTSGTNRISGFFTFFGLARLFLKILTPKSIWLLYRGYSIDELAEKSNFMEVSYLLLNGELPTEHQMSEFQDIINNHTMVHEQLMLFFNGFRRDAHPMAIMVAVVGALASFYHDSLDINDPEQRMLSAFRMIAKVPTLAAMSYRYSMGFPFVYPQNEMSYAE
;
A
#
# COMPACT_ATOMS: atom_id res chain seq x y z
N MET A 1 -30.67 4.70 -14.50
CA MET A 1 -30.09 3.38 -14.70
C MET A 1 -28.57 3.55 -14.65
N SER A 2 -27.81 3.04 -13.81
CA SER A 2 -27.85 2.13 -12.67
C SER A 2 -26.63 2.42 -11.81
N THR A 3 -26.83 2.64 -10.54
CA THR A 3 -25.83 2.83 -9.49
C THR A 3 -25.12 1.52 -9.18
N SER A 4 -23.94 1.25 -9.74
CA SER A 4 -23.16 0.07 -9.35
C SER A 4 -21.65 0.31 -9.14
N GLY A 5 -21.22 1.57 -8.96
CA GLY A 5 -19.81 1.94 -8.79
C GLY A 5 -19.29 1.98 -7.35
N THR A 6 -20.16 2.11 -6.36
CA THR A 6 -19.80 2.45 -4.96
C THR A 6 -19.48 1.26 -4.06
N ASN A 7 -19.67 0.02 -4.50
CA ASN A 7 -19.58 -1.16 -3.62
C ASN A 7 -18.23 -1.89 -3.60
N ARG A 8 -17.18 -1.41 -4.29
CA ARG A 8 -15.89 -2.13 -4.34
C ARG A 8 -14.80 -1.52 -3.47
N ILE A 9 -14.92 -0.26 -3.07
CA ILE A 9 -13.98 0.38 -2.13
C ILE A 9 -14.26 -0.08 -0.68
N SER A 10 -15.50 -0.49 -0.38
CA SER A 10 -15.86 -1.09 0.91
C SER A 10 -15.13 -2.42 1.19
N GLY A 11 -14.63 -3.11 0.17
CA GLY A 11 -13.95 -4.40 0.33
C GLY A 11 -12.61 -4.32 1.08
N PHE A 12 -11.89 -3.21 0.98
CA PHE A 12 -10.62 -3.03 1.69
C PHE A 12 -10.84 -2.76 3.18
N PHE A 13 -11.85 -1.96 3.52
CA PHE A 13 -12.31 -1.77 4.89
C PHE A 13 -12.91 -3.06 5.48
N THR A 14 -13.55 -3.87 4.65
CA THR A 14 -14.12 -5.17 5.06
C THR A 14 -13.02 -6.18 5.39
N PHE A 15 -11.87 -6.14 4.71
CA PHE A 15 -10.75 -7.05 5.01
C PHE A 15 -10.13 -6.77 6.39
N PHE A 16 -9.94 -5.50 6.75
CA PHE A 16 -9.51 -5.12 8.11
C PHE A 16 -10.59 -5.44 9.15
N GLY A 17 -11.85 -5.23 8.81
CA GLY A 17 -12.98 -5.60 9.66
C GLY A 17 -13.12 -7.12 9.85
N LEU A 18 -12.90 -7.92 8.80
CA LEU A 18 -12.91 -9.38 8.87
C LEU A 18 -11.71 -9.93 9.65
N ALA A 19 -10.53 -9.38 9.47
CA ALA A 19 -9.35 -9.75 10.26
C ALA A 19 -9.56 -9.44 11.75
N ARG A 20 -10.18 -8.30 12.07
CA ARG A 20 -10.58 -7.92 13.43
C ARG A 20 -11.65 -8.88 14.00
N LEU A 21 -12.64 -9.27 13.20
CA LEU A 21 -13.68 -10.21 13.59
C LEU A 21 -13.11 -11.62 13.80
N PHE A 22 -12.20 -12.06 12.91
CA PHE A 22 -11.56 -13.37 13.00
C PHE A 22 -10.65 -13.48 14.24
N LEU A 23 -9.89 -12.43 14.56
CA LEU A 23 -9.10 -12.33 15.79
C LEU A 23 -10.00 -12.32 17.04
N LYS A 24 -11.14 -11.62 17.02
CA LYS A 24 -12.12 -11.63 18.12
C LYS A 24 -12.76 -13.00 18.36
N ILE A 25 -12.96 -13.80 17.30
CA ILE A 25 -13.57 -15.14 17.39
C ILE A 25 -12.56 -16.17 17.92
N LEU A 26 -11.28 -16.02 17.59
CA LEU A 26 -10.24 -16.98 17.98
C LEU A 26 -9.67 -16.77 19.39
N THR A 27 -9.97 -15.63 20.04
CA THR A 27 -9.38 -15.33 21.35
C THR A 27 -10.43 -14.88 22.37
N PRO A 28 -10.87 -15.77 23.27
CA PRO A 28 -11.88 -15.44 24.28
C PRO A 28 -11.38 -14.58 25.46
N LYS A 29 -10.17 -14.06 25.43
CA LYS A 29 -9.66 -13.08 26.44
C LYS A 29 -8.69 -12.11 25.78
N SER A 30 -9.11 -10.85 25.64
CA SER A 30 -8.33 -9.61 25.50
C SER A 30 -6.86 -9.79 25.05
N ILE A 31 -6.63 -10.17 23.80
CA ILE A 31 -5.32 -9.94 23.19
C ILE A 31 -5.31 -8.48 22.75
N TRP A 32 -4.53 -7.68 23.46
CA TRP A 32 -4.23 -6.31 23.09
C TRP A 32 -3.26 -6.37 21.91
N LEU A 33 -3.74 -6.11 20.71
CA LEU A 33 -2.85 -5.91 19.57
C LEU A 33 -2.33 -4.47 19.62
N LEU A 34 -1.03 -4.36 19.90
CA LEU A 34 -0.35 -3.07 19.99
C LEU A 34 0.59 -2.87 18.81
N TYR A 35 0.51 -1.71 18.19
CA TYR A 35 1.46 -1.22 17.19
C TYR A 35 2.36 -0.17 17.83
N ARG A 36 3.64 -0.53 18.09
CA ARG A 36 4.60 0.35 18.76
C ARG A 36 4.09 0.91 20.10
N GLY A 37 3.26 0.14 20.83
CA GLY A 37 2.68 0.54 22.10
C GLY A 37 1.28 1.18 22.03
N TYR A 38 0.79 1.51 20.84
CA TYR A 38 -0.55 2.04 20.61
C TYR A 38 -1.55 0.93 20.32
N SER A 39 -2.76 1.04 20.90
CA SER A 39 -3.82 0.08 20.62
C SER A 39 -4.29 0.19 19.16
N ILE A 40 -4.42 -0.95 18.48
CA ILE A 40 -4.96 -0.98 17.11
C ILE A 40 -6.38 -0.40 17.04
N ASP A 41 -7.16 -0.54 18.10
CA ASP A 41 -8.52 0.01 18.16
C ASP A 41 -8.49 1.56 18.15
N GLU A 42 -7.57 2.16 18.89
CA GLU A 42 -7.37 3.63 18.89
C GLU A 42 -6.83 4.14 17.56
N LEU A 43 -5.84 3.45 16.99
CA LEU A 43 -5.28 3.82 15.70
C LEU A 43 -6.32 3.72 14.58
N ALA A 44 -7.20 2.71 14.62
CA ALA A 44 -8.24 2.54 13.62
C ALA A 44 -9.34 3.62 13.69
N GLU A 45 -9.55 4.21 14.86
CA GLU A 45 -10.56 5.26 15.07
C GLU A 45 -10.00 6.67 14.85
N LYS A 46 -8.73 6.91 15.19
CA LYS A 46 -8.18 8.26 15.28
C LYS A 46 -7.07 8.58 14.28
N SER A 47 -6.52 7.54 13.62
CA SER A 47 -5.38 7.71 12.72
C SER A 47 -5.72 7.28 11.30
N ASN A 48 -5.01 7.86 10.34
CA ASN A 48 -5.08 7.47 8.93
C ASN A 48 -3.96 6.47 8.57
N PHE A 49 -4.00 5.92 7.34
CA PHE A 49 -3.03 4.95 6.87
C PHE A 49 -1.59 5.48 6.90
N MET A 50 -1.38 6.75 6.54
CA MET A 50 -0.05 7.37 6.47
C MET A 50 0.54 7.57 7.85
N GLU A 51 -0.25 8.01 8.84
CA GLU A 51 0.17 8.15 10.23
C GLU A 51 0.58 6.80 10.83
N VAL A 52 -0.21 5.74 10.57
CA VAL A 52 0.12 4.39 11.04
C VAL A 52 1.37 3.86 10.34
N SER A 53 1.56 4.13 9.06
CA SER A 53 2.77 3.76 8.32
C SER A 53 4.00 4.45 8.89
N TYR A 54 3.90 5.75 9.18
CA TYR A 54 4.97 6.51 9.84
C TYR A 54 5.30 5.95 11.22
N LEU A 55 4.28 5.69 12.04
CA LEU A 55 4.44 5.08 13.36
C LEU A 55 5.20 3.75 13.30
N LEU A 56 4.85 2.88 12.37
CA LEU A 56 5.49 1.57 12.24
C LEU A 56 6.96 1.67 11.81
N LEU A 57 7.29 2.63 10.95
CA LEU A 57 8.65 2.86 10.47
C LEU A 57 9.52 3.55 11.51
N ASN A 58 9.02 4.61 12.15
CA ASN A 58 9.81 5.50 13.00
C ASN A 58 9.64 5.21 14.50
N GLY A 59 8.58 4.52 14.91
CA GLY A 59 8.34 4.12 16.31
C GLY A 59 7.44 5.04 17.11
N GLU A 60 7.10 6.22 16.60
CA GLU A 60 6.26 7.25 17.25
C GLU A 60 5.33 7.90 16.20
N LEU A 61 4.24 8.49 16.67
CA LEU A 61 3.31 9.21 15.81
C LEU A 61 3.97 10.50 15.29
N PRO A 62 3.70 10.87 14.03
CA PRO A 62 4.29 12.06 13.44
C PRO A 62 3.71 13.35 14.04
N THR A 63 4.52 14.39 14.12
CA THR A 63 4.05 15.77 14.22
C THR A 63 3.49 16.22 12.86
N GLU A 64 2.76 17.34 12.82
CA GLU A 64 2.23 17.89 11.56
C GLU A 64 3.32 18.13 10.51
N HIS A 65 4.47 18.66 10.93
CA HIS A 65 5.62 18.90 10.05
C HIS A 65 6.18 17.58 9.49
N GLN A 66 6.42 16.60 10.35
CA GLN A 66 6.93 15.28 9.95
C GLN A 66 5.95 14.55 9.04
N MET A 67 4.65 14.71 9.27
CA MET A 67 3.61 14.14 8.42
C MET A 67 3.62 14.76 7.03
N SER A 68 3.77 16.08 6.93
CA SER A 68 3.89 16.77 5.64
C SER A 68 5.12 16.33 4.87
N GLU A 69 6.30 16.26 5.52
CA GLU A 69 7.52 15.77 4.88
C GLU A 69 7.39 14.32 4.41
N PHE A 70 6.81 13.45 5.25
CA PHE A 70 6.60 12.06 4.90
C PHE A 70 5.66 11.92 3.69
N GLN A 71 4.59 12.70 3.65
CA GLN A 71 3.63 12.69 2.56
C GLN A 71 4.27 13.16 1.25
N ASP A 72 5.11 14.20 1.31
CA ASP A 72 5.87 14.68 0.14
C ASP A 72 6.85 13.62 -0.37
N ILE A 73 7.54 12.92 0.52
CA ILE A 73 8.42 11.81 0.15
C ILE A 73 7.61 10.70 -0.57
N ILE A 74 6.48 10.29 -0.02
CA ILE A 74 5.65 9.25 -0.62
C ILE A 74 5.12 9.71 -1.98
N ASN A 75 4.59 10.93 -2.09
CA ASN A 75 4.04 11.49 -3.33
C ASN A 75 5.09 11.56 -4.45
N ASN A 76 6.33 11.85 -4.11
CA ASN A 76 7.44 11.88 -5.08
C ASN A 76 7.86 10.48 -5.58
N HIS A 77 7.39 9.40 -4.93
CA HIS A 77 7.74 8.02 -5.30
C HIS A 77 6.57 7.21 -5.87
N THR A 78 5.39 7.80 -6.09
CA THR A 78 4.18 7.10 -6.58
C THR A 78 4.32 6.58 -8.01
N MET A 79 5.06 7.30 -8.86
CA MET A 79 5.27 6.93 -10.26
C MET A 79 6.15 5.67 -10.38
N VAL A 80 5.79 4.82 -11.32
CA VAL A 80 6.57 3.62 -11.67
C VAL A 80 7.34 3.85 -12.96
N HIS A 81 8.45 3.13 -13.13
CA HIS A 81 9.26 3.23 -14.34
C HIS A 81 8.46 2.75 -15.57
N GLU A 82 8.54 3.46 -16.69
CA GLU A 82 7.77 3.13 -17.90
C GLU A 82 8.03 1.70 -18.43
N GLN A 83 9.25 1.22 -18.35
CA GLN A 83 9.58 -0.16 -18.74
C GLN A 83 8.87 -1.21 -17.88
N LEU A 84 8.49 -0.87 -16.64
CA LEU A 84 7.70 -1.76 -15.81
C LEU A 84 6.31 -1.99 -16.40
N MET A 85 5.75 -1.00 -17.11
CA MET A 85 4.48 -1.16 -17.83
C MET A 85 4.61 -2.17 -18.98
N LEU A 86 5.77 -2.25 -19.63
CA LEU A 86 6.03 -3.25 -20.66
C LEU A 86 6.10 -4.67 -20.09
N PHE A 87 6.56 -4.81 -18.85
CA PHE A 87 6.64 -6.08 -18.15
C PHE A 87 5.26 -6.74 -17.98
N PHE A 88 4.18 -5.95 -17.85
CA PHE A 88 2.82 -6.46 -17.79
C PHE A 88 2.43 -7.23 -19.07
N ASN A 89 2.99 -6.90 -20.23
CA ASN A 89 2.68 -7.58 -21.50
C ASN A 89 3.13 -9.05 -21.53
N GLY A 90 4.01 -9.45 -20.59
CA GLY A 90 4.43 -10.84 -20.44
C GLY A 90 3.44 -11.72 -19.69
N PHE A 91 2.43 -11.14 -19.04
CA PHE A 91 1.44 -11.91 -18.29
C PHE A 91 0.26 -12.31 -19.18
N ARG A 92 -0.34 -13.45 -18.86
CA ARG A 92 -1.62 -13.84 -19.46
C ARG A 92 -2.74 -12.93 -18.94
N ARG A 93 -3.69 -12.61 -19.80
CA ARG A 93 -4.85 -11.76 -19.44
C ARG A 93 -5.77 -12.39 -18.41
N ASP A 94 -5.81 -13.71 -18.35
CA ASP A 94 -6.60 -14.51 -17.41
C ASP A 94 -5.85 -14.79 -16.09
N ALA A 95 -4.63 -14.27 -15.94
CA ALA A 95 -3.87 -14.41 -14.69
C ALA A 95 -4.56 -13.66 -13.55
N HIS A 96 -4.52 -14.26 -12.34
CA HIS A 96 -5.08 -13.62 -11.16
C HIS A 96 -4.29 -12.34 -10.81
N PRO A 97 -4.97 -11.19 -10.57
CA PRO A 97 -4.28 -9.91 -10.30
C PRO A 97 -3.24 -9.96 -9.20
N MET A 98 -3.46 -10.78 -8.15
CA MET A 98 -2.48 -10.95 -7.08
C MET A 98 -1.20 -11.67 -7.53
N ALA A 99 -1.29 -12.60 -8.48
CA ALA A 99 -0.12 -13.26 -9.05
C ALA A 99 0.72 -12.27 -9.87
N ILE A 100 0.04 -11.43 -10.67
CA ILE A 100 0.67 -10.32 -11.38
C ILE A 100 1.34 -9.37 -10.38
N MET A 101 0.63 -8.99 -9.33
CA MET A 101 1.12 -8.07 -8.29
C MET A 101 2.42 -8.58 -7.64
N VAL A 102 2.48 -9.86 -7.25
CA VAL A 102 3.68 -10.48 -6.66
C VAL A 102 4.87 -10.39 -7.63
N ALA A 103 4.67 -10.71 -8.89
CA ALA A 103 5.73 -10.68 -9.91
C ALA A 103 6.22 -9.25 -10.17
N VAL A 104 5.29 -8.29 -10.27
CA VAL A 104 5.62 -6.87 -10.55
C VAL A 104 6.31 -6.21 -9.36
N VAL A 105 5.89 -6.50 -8.12
CA VAL A 105 6.59 -6.03 -6.91
C VAL A 105 8.01 -6.59 -6.85
N GLY A 106 8.20 -7.88 -7.15
CA GLY A 106 9.53 -8.47 -7.23
C GLY A 106 10.41 -7.83 -8.32
N ALA A 107 9.81 -7.46 -9.45
CA ALA A 107 10.51 -6.80 -10.55
C ALA A 107 11.01 -5.38 -10.19
N LEU A 108 10.45 -4.70 -9.18
CA LEU A 108 10.92 -3.39 -8.75
C LEU A 108 12.43 -3.36 -8.43
N ALA A 109 12.96 -4.45 -7.87
CA ALA A 109 14.37 -4.57 -7.58
C ALA A 109 15.27 -4.38 -8.82
N SER A 110 14.76 -4.71 -10.01
CA SER A 110 15.48 -4.54 -11.27
C SER A 110 15.50 -3.10 -11.80
N PHE A 111 14.68 -2.23 -11.23
CA PHE A 111 14.54 -0.83 -11.66
C PHE A 111 15.10 0.18 -10.66
N TYR A 112 15.30 -0.23 -9.39
CA TYR A 112 15.70 0.65 -8.30
C TYR A 112 16.90 0.07 -7.56
N HIS A 113 18.10 0.16 -8.20
CA HIS A 113 19.34 -0.42 -7.69
C HIS A 113 19.91 0.29 -6.46
N ASP A 114 19.51 1.51 -6.21
CA ASP A 114 19.95 2.37 -5.11
C ASP A 114 19.25 2.07 -3.76
N SER A 115 18.46 1.01 -3.70
CA SER A 115 17.73 0.62 -2.50
C SER A 115 17.64 -0.91 -2.32
N LEU A 116 18.71 -1.61 -2.68
CA LEU A 116 18.77 -3.07 -2.62
C LEU A 116 19.51 -3.59 -1.38
N ASP A 117 20.42 -2.83 -0.81
CA ASP A 117 21.14 -3.27 0.38
C ASP A 117 20.26 -3.08 1.64
N ILE A 118 19.74 -4.20 2.14
CA ILE A 118 18.92 -4.24 3.34
C ILE A 118 19.70 -3.97 4.63
N ASN A 119 21.04 -4.10 4.60
CA ASN A 119 21.90 -3.84 5.77
C ASN A 119 22.18 -2.35 5.92
N ASP A 120 22.11 -1.58 4.83
CA ASP A 120 22.19 -0.13 4.85
C ASP A 120 20.86 0.46 5.35
N PRO A 121 20.84 1.17 6.49
CA PRO A 121 19.61 1.76 7.03
C PRO A 121 18.94 2.75 6.09
N GLU A 122 19.71 3.53 5.33
CA GLU A 122 19.17 4.54 4.41
C GLU A 122 18.51 3.87 3.20
N GLN A 123 19.18 2.91 2.58
CA GLN A 123 18.59 2.15 1.47
C GLN A 123 17.36 1.36 1.88
N ARG A 124 17.39 0.76 3.08
CA ARG A 124 16.24 0.05 3.63
C ARG A 124 15.04 0.97 3.83
N MET A 125 15.24 2.19 4.37
CA MET A 125 14.18 3.16 4.56
C MET A 125 13.63 3.66 3.21
N LEU A 126 14.51 3.95 2.25
CA LEU A 126 14.13 4.34 0.90
C LEU A 126 13.31 3.23 0.19
N SER A 127 13.71 1.97 0.38
CA SER A 127 12.96 0.82 -0.12
C SER A 127 11.54 0.75 0.48
N ALA A 128 11.42 0.98 1.79
CA ALA A 128 10.12 1.01 2.47
C ALA A 128 9.22 2.15 1.94
N PHE A 129 9.76 3.34 1.75
CA PHE A 129 9.02 4.48 1.18
C PHE A 129 8.54 4.18 -0.25
N ARG A 130 9.41 3.62 -1.09
CA ARG A 130 9.07 3.21 -2.45
C ARG A 130 7.98 2.14 -2.48
N MET A 131 8.05 1.18 -1.57
CA MET A 131 7.01 0.13 -1.47
C MET A 131 5.66 0.74 -1.09
N ILE A 132 5.61 1.58 -0.06
CA ILE A 132 4.38 2.27 0.35
C ILE A 132 3.83 3.08 -0.82
N ALA A 133 4.66 3.88 -1.49
CA ALA A 133 4.23 4.76 -2.57
C ALA A 133 3.74 4.02 -3.82
N LYS A 134 4.41 2.93 -4.21
CA LYS A 134 4.15 2.26 -5.50
C LYS A 134 3.10 1.15 -5.44
N VAL A 135 2.88 0.54 -4.27
CA VAL A 135 1.94 -0.58 -4.15
C VAL A 135 0.51 -0.25 -4.60
N PRO A 136 -0.09 0.91 -4.28
CA PRO A 136 -1.40 1.27 -4.80
C PRO A 136 -1.43 1.39 -6.33
N THR A 137 -0.42 2.04 -6.90
CA THR A 137 -0.29 2.18 -8.37
C THR A 137 -0.17 0.81 -9.05
N LEU A 138 0.68 -0.08 -8.51
CA LEU A 138 0.85 -1.43 -9.04
C LEU A 138 -0.41 -2.29 -8.89
N ALA A 139 -1.14 -2.14 -7.78
CA ALA A 139 -2.40 -2.83 -7.56
C ALA A 139 -3.46 -2.40 -8.59
N ALA A 140 -3.58 -1.08 -8.81
CA ALA A 140 -4.48 -0.53 -9.83
C ALA A 140 -4.09 -1.02 -11.24
N MET A 141 -2.81 -0.99 -11.59
CA MET A 141 -2.30 -1.49 -12.88
C MET A 141 -2.57 -2.98 -13.05
N SER A 142 -2.33 -3.81 -12.03
CA SER A 142 -2.56 -5.25 -12.08
C SER A 142 -4.02 -5.59 -12.30
N TYR A 143 -4.93 -4.90 -11.61
CA TYR A 143 -6.36 -5.07 -11.80
C TYR A 143 -6.81 -4.62 -13.19
N ARG A 144 -6.39 -3.43 -13.62
CA ARG A 144 -6.77 -2.89 -14.94
C ARG A 144 -6.24 -3.76 -16.08
N TYR A 145 -5.04 -4.30 -15.94
CA TYR A 145 -4.47 -5.23 -16.89
C TYR A 145 -5.33 -6.49 -17.05
N SER A 146 -5.71 -7.13 -15.94
CA SER A 146 -6.54 -8.33 -15.96
C SER A 146 -7.94 -8.08 -16.56
N MET A 147 -8.46 -6.86 -16.40
CA MET A 147 -9.75 -6.44 -16.96
C MET A 147 -9.67 -5.93 -18.41
N GLY A 148 -8.46 -5.79 -18.95
CA GLY A 148 -8.26 -5.26 -20.30
C GLY A 148 -8.44 -3.75 -20.43
N PHE A 149 -8.36 -3.00 -19.31
CA PHE A 149 -8.45 -1.55 -19.29
C PHE A 149 -7.08 -0.89 -19.47
N PRO A 150 -7.01 0.33 -20.02
CA PRO A 150 -5.76 1.09 -20.08
C PRO A 150 -5.25 1.43 -18.68
N PHE A 151 -3.93 1.52 -18.51
CA PHE A 151 -3.32 1.95 -17.25
C PHE A 151 -3.71 3.40 -16.90
N VAL A 152 -3.70 3.70 -15.61
CA VAL A 152 -3.87 5.04 -15.07
C VAL A 152 -2.64 5.40 -14.24
N TYR A 153 -2.31 6.68 -14.26
CA TYR A 153 -1.23 7.23 -13.44
C TYR A 153 -1.76 7.63 -12.06
N PRO A 154 -0.91 7.61 -11.03
CA PRO A 154 -1.30 8.08 -9.70
C PRO A 154 -1.67 9.58 -9.73
N GLN A 155 -2.64 9.95 -8.92
CA GLN A 155 -3.11 11.33 -8.76
C GLN A 155 -2.74 11.81 -7.35
N ASN A 156 -1.62 12.50 -7.23
CA ASN A 156 -1.07 12.93 -5.93
C ASN A 156 -1.88 14.05 -5.24
N GLU A 157 -2.91 14.57 -5.90
CA GLU A 157 -3.86 15.53 -5.34
C GLU A 157 -4.93 14.86 -4.46
N MET A 158 -5.08 13.55 -4.61
CA MET A 158 -6.02 12.74 -3.83
C MET A 158 -5.35 12.21 -2.56
N SER A 159 -6.17 11.84 -1.57
CA SER A 159 -5.63 11.15 -0.40
C SER A 159 -5.11 9.75 -0.78
N TYR A 160 -4.22 9.19 0.04
CA TYR A 160 -3.61 7.89 -0.23
C TYR A 160 -4.64 6.75 -0.44
N ALA A 161 -5.81 6.86 0.15
CA ALA A 161 -6.87 5.85 0.07
C ALA A 161 -7.85 6.06 -1.10
N GLU A 162 -7.84 7.22 -1.73
CA GLU A 162 -8.66 7.57 -2.91
C GLU A 162 -7.99 7.18 -4.22
#